data_44b5d1f83c380f194acc4c7d23fa72f4
#
_entry.id   44b5d1f83c380f194acc4c7d23fa72f4
#
_cell.length_a   1.000
_cell.length_b   1.000
_cell.length_c   1.000
_cell.angle_alpha   90.00
_cell.angle_beta   90.00
_cell.angle_gamma   90.00
#
_symmetry.space_group_name_H-M   'P 1'
#
loop_
_entity.id
_entity.type
_entity.pdbx_description
1 polymer ?
#
loop_
_entity_poly.entity_id
_entity_poly.type
_entity_poly.pdbx_seq_one_letter_code
_entity_poly.pdbx_strand_id
1 'polypeptide(L)' 'MKAILEFNLPEEKQEHNYAVNATEAFGALSDIQQQLRRIRKYDAAPHEVLEAIENIVMEINWKYEQ' A
#
# COMPACT_ATOMS: atom_id res chain seq x y z
N MET A 1 3.30 11.36 -25.23
CA MET A 1 3.23 9.90 -25.03
C MET A 1 2.01 9.55 -24.19
N LYS A 2 1.28 8.52 -24.58
CA LYS A 2 0.12 8.04 -23.84
C LYS A 2 0.30 6.57 -23.47
N ALA A 3 -0.22 6.18 -22.33
CA ALA A 3 -0.28 4.77 -21.92
C ALA A 3 -1.68 4.42 -21.52
N ILE A 4 -2.14 3.25 -21.95
CA ILE A 4 -3.50 2.78 -21.67
C ILE A 4 -3.42 1.38 -21.10
N LEU A 5 -4.19 1.13 -20.04
CA LEU A 5 -4.36 -0.21 -19.48
C LEU A 5 -5.79 -0.66 -19.75
N GLU A 6 -5.95 -1.88 -20.23
CA GLU A 6 -7.25 -2.41 -20.64
C GLU A 6 -7.56 -3.68 -19.86
N PHE A 7 -8.81 -3.79 -19.38
CA PHE A 7 -9.24 -4.95 -18.59
C PHE A 7 -10.61 -5.42 -19.07
N ASN A 8 -10.76 -6.72 -19.18
CA ASN A 8 -12.05 -7.33 -19.51
C ASN A 8 -12.82 -7.62 -18.23
N LEU A 9 -13.85 -6.83 -17.97
CA LEU A 9 -14.68 -6.98 -16.78
C LEU A 9 -15.87 -7.89 -17.10
N PRO A 10 -16.35 -8.68 -16.14
CA PRO A 10 -15.87 -8.79 -14.77
C PRO A 10 -14.72 -9.78 -14.54
N GLU A 11 -14.25 -10.48 -15.54
CA GLU A 11 -13.25 -11.54 -15.41
C GLU A 11 -11.94 -11.03 -14.80
N GLU A 12 -11.51 -9.84 -15.19
CA GLU A 12 -10.27 -9.23 -14.71
C GLU A 12 -10.51 -8.16 -13.65
N LYS A 13 -11.56 -8.35 -12.86
CA LYS A 13 -11.94 -7.37 -11.82
C LYS A 13 -10.84 -7.13 -10.81
N GLN A 14 -10.16 -8.20 -10.37
CA GLN A 14 -9.11 -8.08 -9.36
C GLN A 14 -7.90 -7.32 -9.90
N GLU A 15 -7.48 -7.63 -11.10
CA GLU A 15 -6.36 -6.95 -11.77
C GLU A 15 -6.69 -5.49 -11.98
N HIS A 16 -7.92 -5.20 -12.36
CA HIS A 16 -8.38 -3.83 -12.52
C HIS A 16 -8.32 -3.06 -11.20
N ASN A 17 -8.76 -3.68 -10.09
CA ASN A 17 -8.68 -3.08 -8.77
C ASN A 17 -7.24 -2.74 -8.38
N TYR A 18 -6.30 -3.63 -8.64
CA TYR A 18 -4.90 -3.39 -8.34
C TYR A 18 -4.37 -2.20 -9.15
N ALA A 19 -4.70 -2.14 -10.43
CA ALA A 19 -4.24 -1.07 -11.29
C ALA A 19 -4.80 0.29 -10.86
N VAL A 20 -6.08 0.36 -10.53
CA VAL A 20 -6.75 1.59 -10.11
C VAL A 20 -6.19 2.09 -8.78
N ASN A 21 -5.82 1.17 -7.88
CA ASN A 21 -5.34 1.52 -6.55
C ASN A 21 -3.82 1.49 -6.41
N ALA A 22 -3.10 1.37 -7.52
CA ALA A 22 -1.64 1.25 -7.49
C ALA A 22 -0.97 2.44 -6.81
N THR A 23 -1.45 3.65 -7.05
CA THR A 23 -0.88 4.86 -6.44
C THR A 23 -0.95 4.79 -4.92
N GLU A 24 -2.09 4.36 -4.37
CA GLU A 24 -2.26 4.17 -2.93
C GLU A 24 -1.31 3.10 -2.39
N ALA A 25 -1.18 2.00 -3.13
CA ALA A 25 -0.31 0.90 -2.71
C ALA A 25 1.15 1.35 -2.66
N PHE A 26 1.61 2.09 -3.66
CA PHE A 26 2.97 2.63 -3.66
C PHE A 26 3.17 3.66 -2.55
N GLY A 27 2.16 4.50 -2.30
CA GLY A 27 2.20 5.44 -1.18
C GLY A 27 2.34 4.71 0.15
N ALA A 28 1.60 3.63 0.33
CA ALA A 28 1.67 2.83 1.56
C ALA A 28 3.04 2.18 1.74
N LEU A 29 3.63 1.67 0.66
CA LEU A 29 4.99 1.11 0.72
C LEU A 29 6.01 2.16 1.13
N SER A 30 5.87 3.38 0.60
CA SER A 30 6.73 4.49 0.99
C SER A 30 6.58 4.83 2.47
N ASP A 31 5.34 4.87 2.96
CA ASP A 31 5.06 5.16 4.36
C ASP A 31 5.65 4.08 5.28
N ILE A 32 5.53 2.81 4.89
CA ILE A 32 6.13 1.70 5.63
C ILE A 32 7.65 1.86 5.69
N GLN A 33 8.26 2.22 4.56
CA GLN A 33 9.71 2.45 4.50
C GLN A 33 10.13 3.55 5.45
N GLN A 34 9.36 4.63 5.54
CA GLN A 34 9.63 5.73 6.46
C GLN A 34 9.55 5.28 7.91
N GLN A 35 8.59 4.43 8.25
CA GLN A 35 8.49 3.90 9.61
C GLN A 35 9.71 3.04 9.97
N LEU A 36 10.18 2.23 9.04
CA LEU A 36 11.39 1.43 9.25
C LEU A 36 12.63 2.31 9.46
N ARG A 37 12.70 3.44 8.75
CA ARG A 37 13.77 4.42 8.92
C ARG A 37 13.80 5.02 10.31
N ARG A 38 12.64 5.17 10.94
CA ARG A 38 12.55 5.73 12.29
C ARG A 38 13.34 4.87 13.30
N ILE A 39 13.29 3.57 13.13
CA ILE A 39 14.07 2.67 13.99
C ILE A 39 15.56 2.86 13.75
N ARG A 40 15.97 2.94 12.49
CA ARG A 40 17.38 3.04 12.11
C ARG A 40 18.03 4.36 12.47
N LYS A 41 17.34 5.46 12.16
CA LYS A 41 17.92 6.81 12.29
C LYS A 41 17.62 7.48 13.61
N TYR A 42 16.42 7.27 14.14
CA TYR A 42 15.92 8.03 15.28
C TYR A 42 15.66 7.17 16.50
N ASP A 43 16.03 5.91 16.45
CA ASP A 43 15.89 4.99 17.58
C ASP A 43 14.48 4.92 18.14
N ALA A 44 13.47 5.04 17.25
CA ALA A 44 12.08 4.96 17.67
C ALA A 44 11.77 3.59 18.26
N ALA A 45 10.86 3.54 19.23
CA ALA A 45 10.46 2.30 19.86
C ALA A 45 9.86 1.33 18.83
N PRO A 46 10.36 0.08 18.78
CA PRO A 46 9.88 -0.88 17.77
C PRO A 46 8.38 -1.11 17.79
N HIS A 47 7.75 -1.11 18.97
CA HIS A 47 6.31 -1.35 19.05
C HIS A 47 5.49 -0.22 18.44
N GLU A 48 5.96 1.02 18.56
CA GLU A 48 5.29 2.18 17.94
C GLU A 48 5.34 2.08 16.42
N VAL A 49 6.50 1.68 15.89
CA VAL A 49 6.68 1.51 14.46
C VAL A 49 5.83 0.35 13.93
N LEU A 50 5.76 -0.75 14.68
CA LEU A 50 4.93 -1.90 14.32
C LEU A 50 3.45 -1.51 14.26
N GLU A 51 2.97 -0.74 15.24
CA GLU A 51 1.58 -0.26 15.23
C GLU A 51 1.30 0.63 14.02
N ALA A 52 2.22 1.53 13.71
CA ALA A 52 2.06 2.41 12.55
C ALA A 52 2.00 1.62 11.26
N ILE A 53 2.86 0.61 11.11
CA ILE A 53 2.87 -0.25 9.92
C ILE A 53 1.57 -1.07 9.85
N GLU A 54 1.12 -1.62 10.97
CA GLU A 54 -0.14 -2.36 11.03
C GLU A 54 -1.31 -1.50 10.55
N ASN A 55 -1.38 -0.26 10.99
CA ASN A 55 -2.44 0.66 10.59
C ASN A 55 -2.41 0.92 9.09
N ILE A 56 -1.21 1.08 8.51
CA ILE A 56 -1.06 1.28 7.07
C ILE A 56 -1.57 0.07 6.30
N VAL A 57 -1.18 -1.13 6.73
CA VAL A 57 -1.56 -2.38 6.07
C VAL A 57 -3.06 -2.63 6.19
N MET A 58 -3.63 -2.42 7.38
CA MET A 58 -5.06 -2.62 7.62
C MET A 58 -5.92 -1.71 6.76
N GLU A 59 -5.48 -0.47 6.58
CA GLU A 59 -6.20 0.48 5.75
C GLU A 59 -6.27 0.03 4.29
N ILE A 60 -5.23 -0.64 3.81
CA ILE A 60 -5.18 -1.13 2.43
C ILE A 60 -5.91 -2.45 2.26
N ASN A 61 -5.77 -3.36 3.22
CA ASN A 61 -6.34 -4.71 3.11
C ASN A 61 -7.83 -4.70 2.83
N TRP A 62 -8.60 -3.86 3.54
CA TRP A 62 -10.04 -3.87 3.32
C TRP A 62 -10.42 -3.32 1.94
N LYS A 63 -9.58 -2.51 1.32
CA LYS A 63 -9.82 -2.01 -0.04
C LYS A 63 -9.63 -3.09 -1.09
N TYR A 64 -8.69 -4.00 -0.86
CA TYR A 64 -8.37 -5.05 -1.83
C TYR A 64 -9.15 -6.34 -1.61
N GLU A 65 -9.77 -6.51 -0.47
CA GLU A 65 -10.56 -7.70 -0.16
C GLU A 65 -11.97 -7.66 -0.73
N GLN A 66 -12.34 -6.57 -1.34
CA GLN A 66 -13.66 -6.42 -1.97
C GLN A 66 -13.67 -7.07 -3.39
#